data_e2385548c7b21d8639378d4f84f5ea55
#
_entry.id   e2385548c7b21d8639378d4f84f5ea55
#
_cell.length_a   1.000
_cell.length_b   1.000
_cell.length_c   1.000
_cell.angle_alpha   90.00
_cell.angle_beta   90.00
_cell.angle_gamma   90.00
#
_symmetry.space_group_name_H-M   'P 1'
#
loop_
_entity.id
_entity.type
_entity.pdbx_description
1 polymer ?
#
loop_
_entity_poly.entity_id
_entity_poly.type
_entity_poly.pdbx_seq_one_letter_code
_entity_poly.pdbx_strand_id
1 'polypeptide(L)'
;MRSDSLFLVTHVPIRESAGTLMIDDQTAQGLVQWSENFQTVSYAGIRLPECDLARYSSTNWVPVSEIRNADRLQVFTLPNSYKIQDFFRHYKNGRATLADYISRRRYLCFTLGALAGDWAAVAALESIKKRRKYAVWFDRVEHEVVRSDLAGMPLKRRVKETVLLPIMEQYHRYLVRRSELGLFQGRDCYDHYSRFTDFGNCVYDTHTKQTDFIQSDLLMTKQADVLKGQPLRIVYAGRAADMKGPFEWIEVLAKLREEGVDFTARWLGDGALLEEMRAMVTDSKLTDRVDLPGFVSSRDEILSEMKRSHIFLFCHKTPESPRCLIESLVCGCPIVGYASAYARDLVSGGGGEFVKVGNMQALAERLMKLDRARPVLANLIAASGKSGLRFDEEKVYAHRAELIRSMV
;
A
#
# COMPACT_ATOMS: atom_id res chain seq x y z
N MET A 1 -33.94 14.99 -2.60
CA MET A 1 -32.74 14.63 -1.78
C MET A 1 -31.72 13.96 -2.69
N ARG A 2 -30.42 14.25 -2.52
CA ARG A 2 -29.39 13.50 -3.23
C ARG A 2 -29.40 12.06 -2.71
N SER A 3 -29.36 11.07 -3.61
CA SER A 3 -29.27 9.66 -3.24
C SER A 3 -27.99 9.38 -2.43
N ASP A 4 -27.93 8.26 -1.70
CA ASP A 4 -26.71 7.80 -0.99
C ASP A 4 -25.61 7.44 -1.99
N SER A 5 -24.93 8.47 -2.50
CA SER A 5 -24.01 8.39 -3.64
C SER A 5 -22.65 8.98 -3.31
N LEU A 6 -21.59 8.19 -3.55
CA LEU A 6 -20.19 8.56 -3.36
C LEU A 6 -19.55 8.96 -4.70
N PHE A 7 -18.72 9.98 -4.69
CA PHE A 7 -17.84 10.35 -5.80
C PHE A 7 -16.38 10.28 -5.37
N LEU A 8 -15.65 9.40 -6.03
CA LEU A 8 -14.21 9.19 -5.85
C LEU A 8 -13.45 9.74 -7.05
N VAL A 9 -12.38 10.49 -6.78
CA VAL A 9 -11.41 10.91 -7.81
C VAL A 9 -10.03 10.44 -7.36
N THR A 10 -9.36 9.66 -8.20
CA THR A 10 -8.08 9.03 -7.89
C THR A 10 -7.07 9.19 -9.01
N HIS A 11 -5.82 8.79 -8.78
CA HIS A 11 -4.79 8.75 -9.84
C HIS A 11 -4.66 7.36 -10.47
N VAL A 12 -5.53 6.42 -10.12
CA VAL A 12 -5.47 5.06 -10.65
C VAL A 12 -5.65 5.09 -12.17
N PRO A 13 -4.76 4.43 -12.93
CA PRO A 13 -4.91 4.35 -14.38
C PRO A 13 -6.08 3.43 -14.75
N ILE A 14 -6.88 3.90 -15.70
CA ILE A 14 -7.96 3.13 -16.31
C ILE A 14 -7.57 2.89 -17.76
N ARG A 15 -7.51 1.62 -18.16
CA ARG A 15 -7.27 1.22 -19.54
C ARG A 15 -8.59 1.20 -20.31
N GLU A 16 -8.57 1.73 -21.52
CA GLU A 16 -9.69 1.61 -22.47
C GLU A 16 -9.26 0.66 -23.60
N SER A 17 -9.99 -0.42 -23.80
CA SER A 17 -9.71 -1.40 -24.83
C SER A 17 -11.00 -1.78 -25.55
N ALA A 18 -11.05 -1.56 -26.87
CA ALA A 18 -12.22 -1.83 -27.71
C ALA A 18 -13.56 -1.28 -27.12
N GLY A 19 -13.53 -0.07 -26.56
CA GLY A 19 -14.70 0.56 -25.95
C GLY A 19 -15.05 0.06 -24.54
N THR A 20 -14.27 -0.87 -23.99
CA THR A 20 -14.45 -1.39 -22.64
C THR A 20 -13.45 -0.74 -21.70
N LEU A 21 -13.94 -0.22 -20.58
CA LEU A 21 -13.08 0.27 -19.49
C LEU A 21 -12.61 -0.90 -18.64
N MET A 22 -11.32 -0.92 -18.35
CA MET A 22 -10.66 -1.93 -17.53
C MET A 22 -9.87 -1.27 -16.42
N ILE A 23 -9.92 -1.81 -15.24
CA ILE A 23 -9.16 -1.38 -14.05
C ILE A 23 -8.37 -2.55 -13.48
N ASP A 24 -7.36 -2.27 -12.68
CA ASP A 24 -6.62 -3.32 -11.98
C ASP A 24 -7.52 -4.04 -10.97
N ASP A 25 -7.23 -5.31 -10.73
CA ASP A 25 -8.03 -6.20 -9.87
C ASP A 25 -8.16 -5.70 -8.42
N GLN A 26 -7.15 -5.03 -7.90
CA GLN A 26 -7.18 -4.48 -6.55
C GLN A 26 -8.14 -3.29 -6.45
N THR A 27 -8.11 -2.40 -7.44
CA THR A 27 -9.08 -1.30 -7.54
C THR A 27 -10.49 -1.83 -7.78
N ALA A 28 -10.64 -2.87 -8.62
CA ALA A 28 -11.93 -3.54 -8.83
C ALA A 28 -12.51 -4.06 -7.52
N GLN A 29 -11.71 -4.75 -6.71
CA GLN A 29 -12.11 -5.23 -5.39
C GLN A 29 -12.50 -4.09 -4.44
N GLY A 30 -11.72 -3.01 -4.41
CA GLY A 30 -12.06 -1.81 -3.64
C GLY A 30 -13.38 -1.18 -4.06
N LEU A 31 -13.70 -1.16 -5.36
CA LEU A 31 -14.99 -0.66 -5.87
C LEU A 31 -16.16 -1.55 -5.46
N VAL A 32 -15.97 -2.87 -5.38
CA VAL A 32 -16.99 -3.77 -4.79
C VAL A 32 -17.30 -3.34 -3.36
N GLN A 33 -16.29 -3.16 -2.52
CA GLN A 33 -16.46 -2.76 -1.12
C GLN A 33 -17.17 -1.39 -0.99
N TRP A 34 -16.82 -0.41 -1.82
CA TRP A 34 -17.52 0.87 -1.85
C TRP A 34 -18.98 0.74 -2.29
N SER A 35 -19.28 -0.13 -3.27
CA SER A 35 -20.64 -0.36 -3.77
C SER A 35 -21.54 -1.11 -2.78
N GLU A 36 -20.95 -1.84 -1.84
CA GLU A 36 -21.68 -2.45 -0.73
C GLU A 36 -22.06 -1.43 0.36
N ASN A 37 -21.25 -0.40 0.48
CA ASN A 37 -21.47 0.66 1.45
C ASN A 37 -22.25 1.87 0.92
N PHE A 38 -22.37 2.09 -0.39
CA PHE A 38 -23.11 3.20 -1.00
C PHE A 38 -24.04 2.70 -2.11
N GLN A 39 -25.22 3.31 -2.26
CA GLN A 39 -26.18 2.94 -3.31
C GLN A 39 -25.60 3.11 -4.71
N THR A 40 -24.80 4.17 -4.91
CA THR A 40 -24.10 4.41 -6.17
C THR A 40 -22.71 4.97 -5.91
N VAL A 41 -21.73 4.51 -6.68
CA VAL A 41 -20.35 4.99 -6.63
C VAL A 41 -19.95 5.51 -8.00
N SER A 42 -19.58 6.78 -8.08
CA SER A 42 -18.95 7.36 -9.27
C SER A 42 -17.46 7.40 -9.06
N TYR A 43 -16.70 6.83 -9.97
CA TYR A 43 -15.25 6.68 -9.86
C TYR A 43 -14.55 7.28 -11.08
N ALA A 44 -13.72 8.26 -10.84
CA ALA A 44 -12.88 8.90 -11.84
C ALA A 44 -11.42 8.49 -11.65
N GLY A 45 -10.84 7.87 -12.66
CA GLY A 45 -9.41 7.56 -12.74
C GLY A 45 -8.76 8.22 -13.96
N ILE A 46 -7.48 7.96 -14.16
CA ILE A 46 -6.70 8.57 -15.24
C ILE A 46 -6.67 7.65 -16.46
N ARG A 47 -7.00 8.17 -17.63
CA ARG A 47 -6.88 7.41 -18.89
C ARG A 47 -5.43 6.97 -19.09
N LEU A 48 -5.20 5.67 -19.16
CA LEU A 48 -3.88 5.11 -19.43
C LEU A 48 -3.54 5.29 -20.90
N PRO A 49 -2.45 6.04 -21.26
CA PRO A 49 -2.00 6.13 -22.63
C PRO A 49 -1.46 4.78 -23.13
N GLU A 50 -1.68 4.47 -24.42
CA GLU A 50 -1.18 3.23 -25.04
C GLU A 50 0.34 3.09 -24.93
N CYS A 51 1.08 4.20 -25.03
CA CYS A 51 2.55 4.20 -24.89
C CYS A 51 3.05 3.79 -23.50
N ASP A 52 2.20 3.86 -22.48
CA ASP A 52 2.55 3.49 -21.10
C ASP A 52 2.13 2.06 -20.72
N LEU A 53 1.43 1.33 -21.60
CA LEU A 53 0.93 -0.02 -21.33
C LEU A 53 2.03 -1.00 -20.91
N ALA A 54 3.23 -0.89 -21.49
CA ALA A 54 4.36 -1.74 -21.13
C ALA A 54 4.76 -1.66 -19.64
N ARG A 55 4.53 -0.52 -19.00
CA ARG A 55 4.79 -0.34 -17.55
C ARG A 55 3.83 -1.11 -16.66
N TYR A 56 2.71 -1.54 -17.22
CA TYR A 56 1.63 -2.27 -16.53
C TYR A 56 1.48 -3.71 -17.04
N SER A 57 2.57 -4.29 -17.57
CA SER A 57 2.57 -5.65 -18.14
C SER A 57 2.21 -6.73 -17.13
N SER A 58 2.51 -6.51 -15.85
CA SER A 58 2.17 -7.42 -14.74
C SER A 58 0.83 -7.09 -14.06
N THR A 59 0.05 -6.14 -14.60
CA THR A 59 -1.25 -5.76 -14.03
C THR A 59 -2.33 -6.70 -14.53
N ASN A 60 -3.09 -7.26 -13.60
CA ASN A 60 -4.30 -8.01 -13.91
C ASN A 60 -5.46 -7.03 -14.15
N TRP A 61 -5.90 -6.92 -15.40
CA TRP A 61 -6.95 -5.98 -15.81
C TRP A 61 -8.32 -6.65 -15.82
N VAL A 62 -9.28 -6.06 -15.13
CA VAL A 62 -10.67 -6.53 -15.00
C VAL A 62 -11.60 -5.55 -15.74
N PRO A 63 -12.47 -6.04 -16.64
CA PRO A 63 -13.52 -5.22 -17.24
C PRO A 63 -14.45 -4.64 -16.17
N VAL A 64 -14.73 -3.35 -16.22
CA VAL A 64 -15.64 -2.70 -15.24
C VAL A 64 -17.02 -3.34 -15.23
N SER A 65 -17.50 -3.82 -16.38
CA SER A 65 -18.79 -4.52 -16.51
C SER A 65 -18.85 -5.88 -15.80
N GLU A 66 -17.71 -6.49 -15.49
CA GLU A 66 -17.62 -7.79 -14.82
C GLU A 66 -17.41 -7.65 -13.29
N ILE A 67 -17.27 -6.42 -12.79
CA ILE A 67 -17.17 -6.18 -11.36
C ILE A 67 -18.51 -6.45 -10.69
N ARG A 68 -18.49 -7.14 -9.55
CA ARG A 68 -19.71 -7.33 -8.76
C ARG A 68 -20.34 -5.98 -8.41
N ASN A 69 -21.67 -5.86 -8.57
CA ASN A 69 -22.43 -4.62 -8.42
C ASN A 69 -22.08 -3.53 -9.47
N ALA A 70 -21.66 -3.92 -10.68
CA ALA A 70 -21.32 -2.98 -11.76
C ALA A 70 -22.47 -2.00 -12.08
N ASP A 71 -23.72 -2.40 -11.87
CA ASP A 71 -24.93 -1.58 -12.01
C ASP A 71 -24.96 -0.38 -11.05
N ARG A 72 -24.24 -0.44 -9.93
CA ARG A 72 -24.07 0.66 -8.97
C ARG A 72 -22.85 1.53 -9.25
N LEU A 73 -21.98 1.13 -10.20
CA LEU A 73 -20.73 1.79 -10.51
C LEU A 73 -20.86 2.67 -11.76
N GLN A 74 -20.36 3.89 -11.67
CA GLN A 74 -20.16 4.80 -12.80
C GLN A 74 -18.68 5.12 -12.92
N VAL A 75 -17.94 4.31 -13.66
CA VAL A 75 -16.51 4.50 -13.89
C VAL A 75 -16.30 5.33 -15.16
N PHE A 76 -15.43 6.34 -15.09
CA PHE A 76 -15.03 7.13 -16.23
C PHE A 76 -13.58 7.59 -16.13
N THR A 77 -13.01 8.00 -17.26
CA THR A 77 -11.63 8.44 -17.34
C THR A 77 -11.52 9.96 -17.41
N LEU A 78 -10.51 10.47 -16.71
CA LEU A 78 -10.01 11.83 -16.90
C LEU A 78 -8.72 11.79 -17.73
N PRO A 79 -8.41 12.82 -18.52
CA PRO A 79 -7.22 12.85 -19.35
C PRO A 79 -5.94 12.69 -18.52
N ASN A 80 -4.96 11.96 -19.06
CA ASN A 80 -3.60 11.97 -18.49
C ASN A 80 -3.02 13.38 -18.63
N SER A 81 -2.72 14.01 -17.52
CA SER A 81 -2.36 15.42 -17.42
C SER A 81 -1.12 15.68 -16.58
N TYR A 82 -0.24 14.68 -16.43
CA TYR A 82 1.01 14.83 -15.68
C TYR A 82 2.03 15.76 -16.35
N LYS A 83 1.90 16.00 -17.66
CA LYS A 83 2.63 17.06 -18.34
C LYS A 83 1.83 18.36 -18.26
N ILE A 84 2.48 19.45 -17.86
CA ILE A 84 1.83 20.75 -17.62
C ILE A 84 1.07 21.27 -18.85
N GLN A 85 1.58 21.02 -20.06
CA GLN A 85 0.93 21.42 -21.31
C GLN A 85 -0.39 20.66 -21.55
N ASP A 86 -0.39 19.33 -21.27
CA ASP A 86 -1.58 18.51 -21.40
C ASP A 86 -2.62 18.87 -20.33
N PHE A 87 -2.16 19.24 -19.12
CA PHE A 87 -3.04 19.72 -18.07
C PHE A 87 -3.80 20.97 -18.50
N PHE A 88 -3.13 22.00 -19.01
CA PHE A 88 -3.81 23.22 -19.47
C PHE A 88 -4.73 22.97 -20.67
N ARG A 89 -4.34 22.08 -21.60
CA ARG A 89 -5.18 21.70 -22.75
C ARG A 89 -6.50 21.08 -22.30
N HIS A 90 -6.48 20.23 -21.29
CA HIS A 90 -7.65 19.47 -20.85
C HIS A 90 -8.37 20.10 -19.65
N TYR A 91 -7.79 21.12 -19.01
CA TYR A 91 -8.27 21.69 -17.76
C TYR A 91 -9.74 22.10 -17.78
N LYS A 92 -10.16 22.85 -18.83
CA LYS A 92 -11.53 23.37 -18.94
C LYS A 92 -12.56 22.23 -18.96
N ASN A 93 -12.33 21.23 -19.78
CA ASN A 93 -13.25 20.09 -19.94
C ASN A 93 -13.23 19.17 -18.70
N GLY A 94 -12.06 18.80 -18.22
CA GLY A 94 -11.92 17.98 -17.00
C GLY A 94 -12.58 18.64 -15.79
N ARG A 95 -12.34 19.93 -15.58
CA ARG A 95 -12.98 20.70 -14.53
C ARG A 95 -14.51 20.76 -14.68
N ALA A 96 -15.04 20.93 -15.90
CA ALA A 96 -16.48 20.94 -16.14
C ALA A 96 -17.12 19.59 -15.80
N THR A 97 -16.49 18.49 -16.20
CA THR A 97 -16.92 17.14 -15.84
C THR A 97 -16.95 16.95 -14.32
N LEU A 98 -15.86 17.29 -13.62
CA LEU A 98 -15.78 17.21 -12.17
C LEU A 98 -16.87 18.06 -11.49
N ALA A 99 -17.08 19.29 -11.96
CA ALA A 99 -18.08 20.22 -11.42
C ALA A 99 -19.52 19.68 -11.52
N ASP A 100 -19.82 18.92 -12.58
CA ASP A 100 -21.12 18.27 -12.78
C ASP A 100 -21.30 17.15 -11.73
N TYR A 101 -20.35 16.22 -11.61
CA TYR A 101 -20.40 15.15 -10.62
C TYR A 101 -20.46 15.68 -9.18
N ILE A 102 -19.64 16.68 -8.82
CA ILE A 102 -19.65 17.34 -7.51
C ILE A 102 -21.03 17.91 -7.20
N SER A 103 -21.74 18.44 -8.20
CA SER A 103 -23.07 19.01 -8.00
C SER A 103 -24.15 17.95 -7.75
N ARG A 104 -24.01 16.76 -8.32
CA ARG A 104 -25.02 15.69 -8.31
C ARG A 104 -24.81 14.68 -7.19
N ARG A 105 -23.59 14.41 -6.77
CA ARG A 105 -23.28 13.39 -5.74
C ARG A 105 -23.36 13.94 -4.34
N ARG A 106 -23.74 13.07 -3.40
CA ARG A 106 -23.91 13.47 -1.99
C ARG A 106 -22.57 13.56 -1.28
N TYR A 107 -21.77 12.53 -1.35
CA TYR A 107 -20.48 12.42 -0.67
C TYR A 107 -19.33 12.52 -1.67
N LEU A 108 -18.28 13.22 -1.27
CA LEU A 108 -17.12 13.51 -2.10
C LEU A 108 -15.84 13.08 -1.38
N CYS A 109 -15.00 12.26 -2.03
CA CYS A 109 -13.72 11.85 -1.48
C CYS A 109 -12.65 11.83 -2.58
N PHE A 110 -11.54 12.51 -2.35
CA PHE A 110 -10.52 12.79 -3.35
C PHE A 110 -9.15 12.33 -2.88
N THR A 111 -8.50 11.43 -3.65
CA THR A 111 -7.15 10.94 -3.40
C THR A 111 -6.14 11.92 -3.96
N LEU A 112 -5.50 12.69 -3.08
CA LEU A 112 -4.54 13.74 -3.45
C LEU A 112 -3.12 13.17 -3.57
N GLY A 113 -2.31 13.74 -4.47
CA GLY A 113 -0.93 13.32 -4.70
C GLY A 113 -0.07 14.39 -5.34
N ALA A 114 -0.13 14.57 -6.66
CA ALA A 114 0.75 15.45 -7.40
C ALA A 114 0.43 16.95 -7.21
N LEU A 115 1.43 17.80 -7.38
CA LEU A 115 1.24 19.26 -7.38
C LEU A 115 0.52 19.76 -8.64
N ALA A 116 0.84 19.18 -9.80
CA ALA A 116 0.26 19.55 -11.08
C ALA A 116 -0.29 18.31 -11.81
N GLY A 117 -1.39 18.49 -12.55
CA GLY A 117 -2.04 17.39 -13.26
C GLY A 117 -2.92 16.50 -12.37
N ASP A 118 -3.09 16.85 -11.12
CA ASP A 118 -3.91 16.13 -10.15
C ASP A 118 -5.39 16.56 -10.25
N TRP A 119 -6.20 15.70 -10.83
CA TRP A 119 -7.64 15.96 -10.96
C TRP A 119 -8.39 15.89 -9.63
N ALA A 120 -7.89 15.13 -8.65
CA ALA A 120 -8.44 15.11 -7.30
C ALA A 120 -8.26 16.46 -6.60
N ALA A 121 -7.11 17.11 -6.79
CA ALA A 121 -6.89 18.47 -6.30
C ALA A 121 -7.79 19.50 -7.03
N VAL A 122 -8.01 19.35 -8.35
CA VAL A 122 -8.97 20.17 -9.08
C VAL A 122 -10.38 19.97 -8.56
N ALA A 123 -10.78 18.74 -8.25
CA ALA A 123 -12.09 18.44 -7.66
C ALA A 123 -12.25 19.06 -6.27
N ALA A 124 -11.19 19.02 -5.43
CA ALA A 124 -11.18 19.69 -4.13
C ALA A 124 -11.36 21.22 -4.25
N LEU A 125 -10.61 21.86 -5.16
CA LEU A 125 -10.75 23.30 -5.42
C LEU A 125 -12.14 23.68 -5.92
N GLU A 126 -12.72 22.85 -6.83
CA GLU A 126 -14.08 23.09 -7.33
C GLU A 126 -15.12 22.87 -6.22
N SER A 127 -14.90 21.94 -5.30
CA SER A 127 -15.75 21.73 -4.12
C SER A 127 -15.70 22.93 -3.19
N ILE A 128 -14.51 23.47 -2.90
CA ILE A 128 -14.35 24.72 -2.13
C ILE A 128 -15.12 25.86 -2.79
N LYS A 129 -14.97 26.07 -4.10
CA LYS A 129 -15.69 27.10 -4.85
C LYS A 129 -17.21 26.96 -4.75
N LYS A 130 -17.71 25.71 -4.79
CA LYS A 130 -19.14 25.40 -4.69
C LYS A 130 -19.65 25.28 -3.25
N ARG A 131 -18.80 25.54 -2.27
CA ARG A 131 -19.09 25.37 -0.83
C ARG A 131 -19.64 23.97 -0.53
N ARG A 132 -19.06 22.95 -1.17
CA ARG A 132 -19.37 21.54 -0.94
C ARG A 132 -18.36 20.95 0.04
N LYS A 133 -18.87 20.20 1.02
CA LYS A 133 -18.07 19.36 1.90
C LYS A 133 -17.38 18.26 1.11
N TYR A 134 -16.18 17.91 1.49
CA TYR A 134 -15.42 16.81 0.86
C TYR A 134 -14.44 16.19 1.85
N ALA A 135 -14.13 14.91 1.64
CA ALA A 135 -13.02 14.22 2.26
C ALA A 135 -11.77 14.26 1.36
N VAL A 136 -10.62 14.29 1.98
CA VAL A 136 -9.34 14.04 1.31
C VAL A 136 -8.79 12.68 1.74
N TRP A 137 -8.12 12.01 0.79
CA TRP A 137 -7.37 10.79 1.03
C TRP A 137 -5.92 10.98 0.60
N PHE A 138 -4.98 10.53 1.43
CA PHE A 138 -3.56 10.46 1.09
C PHE A 138 -3.04 9.06 1.33
N ASP A 139 -2.43 8.46 0.29
CA ASP A 139 -1.79 7.15 0.38
C ASP A 139 -0.37 7.24 0.94
N ARG A 140 0.28 8.39 0.78
CA ARG A 140 1.66 8.66 1.21
C ARG A 140 1.90 10.15 1.34
N VAL A 141 2.97 10.52 2.01
CA VAL A 141 3.43 11.91 2.09
C VAL A 141 4.24 12.23 0.84
N GLU A 142 3.57 12.68 -0.23
CA GLU A 142 4.13 12.77 -1.59
C GLU A 142 5.43 13.60 -1.67
N HIS A 143 5.48 14.75 -1.01
CA HIS A 143 6.66 15.59 -1.04
C HIS A 143 7.86 14.97 -0.28
N GLU A 144 7.64 14.08 0.69
CA GLU A 144 8.71 13.31 1.34
C GLU A 144 9.22 12.19 0.44
N VAL A 145 8.34 11.53 -0.30
CA VAL A 145 8.74 10.54 -1.31
C VAL A 145 9.58 11.20 -2.40
N VAL A 146 9.12 12.34 -2.96
CA VAL A 146 9.92 13.08 -3.96
C VAL A 146 11.26 13.53 -3.37
N ARG A 147 11.29 13.94 -2.10
CA ARG A 147 12.53 14.34 -1.40
C ARG A 147 13.51 13.18 -1.28
N SER A 148 13.05 11.98 -0.98
CA SER A 148 13.91 10.78 -0.87
C SER A 148 14.54 10.41 -2.22
N ASP A 149 13.83 10.65 -3.32
CA ASP A 149 14.28 10.31 -4.67
C ASP A 149 15.23 11.38 -5.29
N LEU A 150 15.37 12.55 -4.67
CA LEU A 150 16.17 13.66 -5.23
C LEU A 150 17.62 13.27 -5.53
N ALA A 151 18.23 12.40 -4.73
CA ALA A 151 19.63 12.00 -4.89
C ALA A 151 19.86 11.27 -6.23
N GLY A 152 18.90 10.49 -6.70
CA GLY A 152 18.95 9.76 -7.97
C GLY A 152 18.53 10.57 -9.20
N MET A 153 18.08 11.81 -9.04
CA MET A 153 17.56 12.62 -10.14
C MET A 153 18.66 13.40 -10.87
N PRO A 154 18.54 13.61 -12.21
CA PRO A 154 19.39 14.55 -12.95
C PRO A 154 19.34 15.97 -12.35
N LEU A 155 20.47 16.69 -12.37
CA LEU A 155 20.63 17.98 -11.67
C LEU A 155 19.51 19.00 -11.96
N LYS A 156 19.13 19.17 -13.23
CA LYS A 156 18.04 20.10 -13.62
C LYS A 156 16.71 19.73 -12.97
N ARG A 157 16.37 18.44 -12.94
CA ARG A 157 15.14 17.93 -12.32
C ARG A 157 15.22 18.08 -10.81
N ARG A 158 16.37 17.74 -10.21
CA ARG A 158 16.61 17.87 -8.78
C ARG A 158 16.40 19.30 -8.27
N VAL A 159 16.97 20.33 -8.96
CA VAL A 159 16.77 21.73 -8.62
C VAL A 159 15.30 22.11 -8.71
N LYS A 160 14.63 21.74 -9.82
CA LYS A 160 13.20 22.02 -10.02
C LYS A 160 12.36 21.42 -8.89
N GLU A 161 12.52 20.13 -8.60
CA GLU A 161 11.74 19.43 -7.56
C GLU A 161 12.04 20.04 -6.17
N THR A 162 13.28 20.36 -5.85
CA THR A 162 13.64 21.01 -4.58
C THR A 162 12.88 22.33 -4.36
N VAL A 163 12.69 23.13 -5.41
CA VAL A 163 11.90 24.38 -5.33
C VAL A 163 10.40 24.09 -5.21
N LEU A 164 9.92 23.05 -5.85
CA LEU A 164 8.49 22.72 -5.86
C LEU A 164 7.99 22.02 -4.59
N LEU A 165 8.87 21.33 -3.85
CA LEU A 165 8.50 20.59 -2.63
C LEU A 165 7.78 21.46 -1.58
N PRO A 166 8.27 22.63 -1.17
CA PRO A 166 7.56 23.47 -0.20
C PRO A 166 6.23 24.01 -0.74
N ILE A 167 6.12 24.23 -2.05
CA ILE A 167 4.87 24.65 -2.69
C ILE A 167 3.86 23.52 -2.64
N MET A 168 4.29 22.29 -2.94
CA MET A 168 3.45 21.07 -2.84
C MET A 168 2.92 20.89 -1.41
N GLU A 169 3.80 21.00 -0.42
CA GLU A 169 3.41 20.85 0.99
C GLU A 169 2.36 21.92 1.40
N GLN A 170 2.57 23.18 1.05
CA GLN A 170 1.63 24.25 1.35
C GLN A 170 0.29 24.08 0.61
N TYR A 171 0.34 23.57 -0.63
CA TYR A 171 -0.86 23.28 -1.40
C TYR A 171 -1.68 22.15 -0.77
N HIS A 172 -1.04 21.03 -0.41
CA HIS A 172 -1.71 19.94 0.29
C HIS A 172 -2.27 20.39 1.64
N ARG A 173 -1.48 21.14 2.41
CA ARG A 173 -1.95 21.75 3.68
C ARG A 173 -3.19 22.62 3.47
N TYR A 174 -3.24 23.42 2.42
CA TYR A 174 -4.41 24.24 2.10
C TYR A 174 -5.63 23.37 1.83
N LEU A 175 -5.51 22.31 1.00
CA LEU A 175 -6.63 21.42 0.66
C LEU A 175 -7.10 20.61 1.87
N VAL A 176 -6.18 20.13 2.71
CA VAL A 176 -6.50 19.41 3.96
C VAL A 176 -7.27 20.31 4.93
N ARG A 177 -6.83 21.55 5.12
CA ARG A 177 -7.50 22.52 6.01
C ARG A 177 -8.93 22.90 5.57
N ARG A 178 -9.24 22.71 4.30
CA ARG A 178 -10.57 23.01 3.74
C ARG A 178 -11.45 21.79 3.59
N SER A 179 -10.91 20.61 3.88
CA SER A 179 -11.70 19.36 3.91
C SER A 179 -12.42 19.20 5.25
N GLU A 180 -13.56 18.51 5.22
CA GLU A 180 -14.32 18.16 6.42
C GLU A 180 -13.81 16.85 7.05
N LEU A 181 -13.03 16.05 6.29
CA LEU A 181 -12.50 14.77 6.72
C LEU A 181 -11.16 14.50 6.04
N GLY A 182 -10.15 14.12 6.83
CA GLY A 182 -8.88 13.59 6.34
C GLY A 182 -8.80 12.08 6.58
N LEU A 183 -8.60 11.31 5.51
CA LEU A 183 -8.33 9.87 5.54
C LEU A 183 -6.87 9.67 5.16
N PHE A 184 -6.02 9.34 6.13
CA PHE A 184 -4.58 9.28 5.97
C PHE A 184 -4.10 7.84 6.07
N GLN A 185 -3.53 7.32 4.98
CA GLN A 185 -3.10 5.93 4.84
C GLN A 185 -1.88 5.64 5.72
N GLY A 186 -2.09 4.92 6.80
CA GLY A 186 -1.04 4.54 7.74
C GLY A 186 -0.53 5.70 8.59
N ARG A 187 0.29 5.36 9.57
CA ARG A 187 0.75 6.27 10.61
C ARG A 187 1.61 7.43 10.09
N ASP A 188 2.45 7.21 9.09
CA ASP A 188 3.29 8.25 8.50
C ASP A 188 2.47 9.39 7.89
N CYS A 189 1.45 9.04 7.08
CA CYS A 189 0.52 10.02 6.54
C CYS A 189 -0.29 10.72 7.62
N TYR A 190 -0.78 9.95 8.60
CA TYR A 190 -1.56 10.50 9.69
C TYR A 190 -0.75 11.51 10.51
N ASP A 191 0.46 11.18 10.96
CA ASP A 191 1.32 12.06 11.75
C ASP A 191 1.68 13.34 11.00
N HIS A 192 1.81 13.24 9.66
CA HIS A 192 2.12 14.39 8.82
C HIS A 192 0.92 15.32 8.64
N TYR A 193 -0.25 14.79 8.24
CA TYR A 193 -1.39 15.60 7.78
C TYR A 193 -2.43 15.89 8.86
N SER A 194 -2.57 15.08 9.92
CA SER A 194 -3.58 15.27 10.97
C SER A 194 -3.45 16.60 11.70
N ARG A 195 -2.24 17.14 11.79
CA ARG A 195 -1.99 18.48 12.37
C ARG A 195 -2.63 19.64 11.58
N PHE A 196 -3.16 19.38 10.41
CA PHE A 196 -3.78 20.40 9.55
C PHE A 196 -5.29 20.32 9.49
N THR A 197 -5.91 19.38 10.17
CA THR A 197 -7.38 19.20 10.25
C THR A 197 -7.76 18.65 11.62
N ASP A 198 -8.93 19.07 12.11
CA ASP A 198 -9.48 18.56 13.39
C ASP A 198 -10.10 17.17 13.23
N PHE A 199 -10.33 16.72 12.00
CA PHE A 199 -11.00 15.47 11.66
C PHE A 199 -10.12 14.53 10.82
N GLY A 200 -8.87 14.38 11.23
CA GLY A 200 -7.93 13.42 10.63
C GLY A 200 -8.12 12.01 11.18
N ASN A 201 -8.16 11.01 10.32
CA ASN A 201 -8.25 9.61 10.68
C ASN A 201 -7.13 8.80 10.03
N CYS A 202 -6.46 7.96 10.85
CA CYS A 202 -5.53 6.97 10.33
C CYS A 202 -6.33 5.81 9.76
N VAL A 203 -6.16 5.55 8.47
CA VAL A 203 -6.83 4.46 7.78
C VAL A 203 -5.82 3.49 7.19
N TYR A 204 -6.26 2.28 6.89
CA TYR A 204 -5.40 1.26 6.30
C TYR A 204 -6.04 0.76 5.02
N ASP A 205 -5.24 0.57 3.98
CA ASP A 205 -5.67 -0.07 2.76
C ASP A 205 -5.38 -1.57 2.85
N THR A 206 -6.43 -2.37 2.75
CA THR A 206 -6.34 -3.82 2.85
C THR A 206 -7.33 -4.48 1.88
N HIS A 207 -6.96 -5.66 1.42
CA HIS A 207 -7.80 -6.56 0.62
C HIS A 207 -7.88 -7.94 1.26
N THR A 208 -7.69 -8.00 2.58
CA THR A 208 -7.75 -9.27 3.33
C THR A 208 -9.18 -9.59 3.72
N LYS A 209 -9.63 -10.76 3.30
CA LYS A 209 -10.95 -11.31 3.62
C LYS A 209 -10.86 -12.18 4.86
N GLN A 210 -11.99 -12.43 5.49
CA GLN A 210 -12.03 -13.31 6.67
C GLN A 210 -11.49 -14.72 6.38
N THR A 211 -11.62 -15.20 5.14
CA THR A 211 -11.04 -16.48 4.68
C THR A 211 -9.51 -16.49 4.62
N ASP A 212 -8.89 -15.31 4.56
CA ASP A 212 -7.44 -15.17 4.51
C ASP A 212 -6.80 -15.33 5.90
N PHE A 213 -7.57 -15.12 6.96
CA PHE A 213 -7.06 -15.18 8.32
C PHE A 213 -6.56 -16.57 8.68
N ILE A 214 -5.43 -16.62 9.38
CA ILE A 214 -4.90 -17.90 9.88
C ILE A 214 -5.89 -18.52 10.86
N GLN A 215 -6.19 -19.78 10.65
CA GLN A 215 -7.05 -20.55 11.55
C GLN A 215 -6.31 -20.86 12.86
N SER A 216 -7.06 -20.97 13.94
CA SER A 216 -6.48 -21.14 15.30
C SER A 216 -5.62 -22.40 15.44
N ASP A 217 -6.06 -23.51 14.82
CA ASP A 217 -5.33 -24.78 14.81
C ASP A 217 -3.99 -24.66 14.07
N LEU A 218 -3.99 -24.00 12.91
CA LEU A 218 -2.76 -23.74 12.15
C LEU A 218 -1.82 -22.79 12.90
N LEU A 219 -2.35 -21.76 13.57
CA LEU A 219 -1.57 -20.86 14.40
C LEU A 219 -0.91 -21.59 15.58
N MET A 220 -1.64 -22.47 16.26
CA MET A 220 -1.11 -23.31 17.34
C MET A 220 -0.05 -24.29 16.83
N THR A 221 -0.27 -24.93 15.68
CA THR A 221 0.71 -25.81 15.04
C THR A 221 2.01 -25.07 14.74
N LYS A 222 1.91 -23.87 14.16
CA LYS A 222 3.07 -23.01 13.86
C LYS A 222 3.86 -22.63 15.11
N GLN A 223 3.19 -22.31 16.21
CA GLN A 223 3.83 -22.06 17.50
C GLN A 223 4.54 -23.33 18.05
N ALA A 224 3.87 -24.48 17.96
CA ALA A 224 4.45 -25.74 18.41
C ALA A 224 5.69 -26.14 17.61
N ASP A 225 5.70 -25.91 16.29
CA ASP A 225 6.87 -26.16 15.43
C ASP A 225 8.07 -25.31 15.86
N VAL A 226 7.85 -24.03 16.15
CA VAL A 226 8.88 -23.14 16.67
C VAL A 226 9.41 -23.62 18.00
N LEU A 227 8.56 -24.03 18.93
CA LEU A 227 8.96 -24.53 20.27
C LEU A 227 9.73 -25.84 20.21
N LYS A 228 9.49 -26.67 19.17
CA LYS A 228 10.25 -27.91 18.92
C LYS A 228 11.64 -27.65 18.30
N GLY A 229 11.99 -26.40 18.04
CA GLY A 229 13.28 -26.04 17.44
C GLY A 229 13.40 -26.34 15.95
N GLN A 230 12.28 -26.45 15.24
CA GLN A 230 12.31 -26.61 13.77
C GLN A 230 13.07 -25.45 13.09
N PRO A 231 13.68 -25.68 11.91
CA PRO A 231 14.35 -24.62 11.16
C PRO A 231 13.46 -23.39 10.98
N LEU A 232 14.03 -22.20 11.11
CA LEU A 232 13.28 -20.96 10.89
C LEU A 232 12.81 -20.89 9.43
N ARG A 233 11.53 -20.62 9.20
CA ARG A 233 10.98 -20.33 7.88
C ARG A 233 10.78 -18.82 7.77
N ILE A 234 11.55 -18.19 6.87
CA ILE A 234 11.58 -16.75 6.66
C ILE A 234 10.97 -16.43 5.29
N VAL A 235 10.10 -15.45 5.22
CA VAL A 235 9.47 -15.05 3.97
C VAL A 235 9.51 -13.53 3.77
N TYR A 236 9.53 -13.12 2.52
CA TYR A 236 9.18 -11.78 2.07
C TYR A 236 8.33 -11.89 0.81
N ALA A 237 7.38 -10.96 0.64
CA ALA A 237 6.59 -10.85 -0.59
C ALA A 237 6.56 -9.40 -1.08
N GLY A 238 7.05 -9.20 -2.31
CA GLY A 238 7.11 -7.89 -2.94
C GLY A 238 8.16 -7.79 -4.03
N ARG A 239 8.14 -6.67 -4.76
CA ARG A 239 9.03 -6.47 -5.89
C ARG A 239 10.52 -6.44 -5.47
N ALA A 240 11.37 -7.07 -6.28
CA ALA A 240 12.83 -6.97 -6.16
C ALA A 240 13.31 -5.59 -6.70
N ALA A 241 13.19 -4.58 -5.84
CA ALA A 241 13.53 -3.18 -6.13
C ALA A 241 14.32 -2.60 -4.96
N ASP A 242 15.23 -1.66 -5.23
CA ASP A 242 16.19 -1.11 -4.23
C ASP A 242 15.51 -0.63 -2.94
N MET A 243 14.39 0.07 -3.07
CA MET A 243 13.61 0.57 -1.93
C MET A 243 13.10 -0.53 -0.99
N LYS A 244 13.03 -1.80 -1.43
CA LYS A 244 12.60 -2.96 -0.66
C LYS A 244 13.73 -3.64 0.11
N GLY A 245 14.98 -3.23 -0.13
CA GLY A 245 16.16 -3.77 0.53
C GLY A 245 16.48 -5.23 0.20
N PRO A 246 16.46 -5.66 -1.09
CA PRO A 246 16.70 -7.06 -1.45
C PRO A 246 18.10 -7.53 -1.09
N PHE A 247 19.11 -6.67 -1.23
CA PHE A 247 20.49 -7.03 -0.90
C PHE A 247 20.72 -7.08 0.60
N GLU A 248 20.15 -6.14 1.37
CA GLU A 248 20.16 -6.16 2.83
C GLU A 248 19.47 -7.41 3.38
N TRP A 249 18.39 -7.86 2.73
CA TRP A 249 17.69 -9.10 3.08
C TRP A 249 18.62 -10.32 2.93
N ILE A 250 19.38 -10.42 1.83
CA ILE A 250 20.34 -11.50 1.60
C ILE A 250 21.52 -11.41 2.56
N GLU A 251 22.07 -10.22 2.83
CA GLU A 251 23.17 -10.02 3.77
C GLU A 251 22.81 -10.43 5.19
N VAL A 252 21.58 -10.14 5.64
CA VAL A 252 21.08 -10.60 6.94
C VAL A 252 21.02 -12.12 6.98
N LEU A 253 20.54 -12.77 5.93
CA LEU A 253 20.50 -14.25 5.85
C LEU A 253 21.90 -14.87 5.79
N ALA A 254 22.85 -14.23 5.11
CA ALA A 254 24.24 -14.69 5.11
C ALA A 254 24.84 -14.67 6.52
N LYS A 255 24.60 -13.61 7.29
CA LYS A 255 25.02 -13.54 8.70
C LYS A 255 24.37 -14.63 9.57
N LEU A 256 23.10 -14.96 9.35
CA LEU A 256 22.44 -16.06 10.06
C LEU A 256 23.13 -17.41 9.76
N ARG A 257 23.52 -17.63 8.50
CA ARG A 257 24.25 -18.85 8.11
C ARG A 257 25.62 -18.92 8.78
N GLU A 258 26.39 -17.82 8.76
CA GLU A 258 27.72 -17.73 9.40
C GLU A 258 27.65 -18.06 10.90
N GLU A 259 26.59 -17.64 11.58
CA GLU A 259 26.33 -17.88 13.01
C GLU A 259 25.66 -19.25 13.30
N GLY A 260 25.49 -20.09 12.26
CA GLY A 260 25.01 -21.46 12.40
C GLY A 260 23.49 -21.58 12.66
N VAL A 261 22.71 -20.53 12.39
CA VAL A 261 21.24 -20.60 12.48
C VAL A 261 20.71 -21.52 11.38
N ASP A 262 19.81 -22.44 11.74
CA ASP A 262 19.14 -23.29 10.75
C ASP A 262 17.85 -22.62 10.27
N PHE A 263 17.78 -22.34 8.94
CA PHE A 263 16.65 -21.66 8.33
C PHE A 263 16.46 -22.03 6.86
N THR A 264 15.25 -21.76 6.38
CA THR A 264 14.92 -21.60 4.94
C THR A 264 14.30 -20.23 4.74
N ALA A 265 14.53 -19.63 3.57
CA ALA A 265 14.02 -18.31 3.27
C ALA A 265 13.49 -18.22 1.83
N ARG A 266 12.38 -17.49 1.62
CA ARG A 266 11.78 -17.29 0.31
C ARG A 266 11.48 -15.82 0.06
N TRP A 267 11.86 -15.33 -1.13
CA TRP A 267 11.44 -14.02 -1.61
C TRP A 267 10.45 -14.20 -2.75
N LEU A 268 9.18 -13.87 -2.51
CA LEU A 268 8.08 -14.02 -3.48
C LEU A 268 7.89 -12.70 -4.23
N GLY A 269 8.42 -12.59 -5.42
CA GLY A 269 8.28 -11.42 -6.26
C GLY A 269 9.39 -11.25 -7.27
N ASP A 270 9.05 -10.60 -8.36
CA ASP A 270 9.93 -10.25 -9.46
C ASP A 270 10.36 -8.77 -9.38
N GLY A 271 11.30 -8.35 -10.21
CA GLY A 271 11.74 -6.96 -10.31
C GLY A 271 13.12 -6.82 -10.92
N ALA A 272 13.51 -5.57 -11.12
CA ALA A 272 14.76 -5.24 -11.82
C ALA A 272 16.03 -5.82 -11.17
N LEU A 273 15.99 -6.12 -9.86
CA LEU A 273 17.14 -6.61 -9.11
C LEU A 273 17.14 -8.13 -8.87
N LEU A 274 16.15 -8.88 -9.41
CA LEU A 274 16.03 -10.32 -9.13
C LEU A 274 17.25 -11.12 -9.59
N GLU A 275 17.79 -10.85 -10.76
CA GLU A 275 18.98 -11.56 -11.27
C GLU A 275 20.22 -11.25 -10.42
N GLU A 276 20.39 -10.01 -9.99
CA GLU A 276 21.47 -9.63 -9.07
C GLU A 276 21.32 -10.31 -7.70
N MET A 277 20.08 -10.44 -7.21
CA MET A 277 19.79 -11.22 -5.99
C MET A 277 20.21 -12.68 -6.13
N ARG A 278 19.91 -13.33 -7.28
CA ARG A 278 20.30 -14.72 -7.56
C ARG A 278 21.82 -14.90 -7.56
N ALA A 279 22.53 -13.97 -8.17
CA ALA A 279 23.99 -13.97 -8.15
C ALA A 279 24.51 -13.84 -6.71
N MET A 280 23.99 -12.89 -5.94
CA MET A 280 24.39 -12.67 -4.53
C MET A 280 24.08 -13.88 -3.64
N VAL A 281 22.95 -14.56 -3.82
CA VAL A 281 22.61 -15.82 -3.10
C VAL A 281 23.65 -16.89 -3.39
N THR A 282 24.13 -16.99 -4.63
CA THR A 282 25.16 -17.94 -5.03
C THR A 282 26.50 -17.60 -4.39
N ASP A 283 26.94 -16.35 -4.49
CA ASP A 283 28.21 -15.86 -3.94
C ASP A 283 28.26 -15.99 -2.41
N SER A 284 27.11 -15.77 -1.74
CA SER A 284 26.95 -15.95 -0.30
C SER A 284 26.74 -17.42 0.12
N LYS A 285 26.80 -18.36 -0.82
CA LYS A 285 26.60 -19.81 -0.61
C LYS A 285 25.24 -20.16 0.03
N LEU A 286 24.19 -19.41 -0.30
CA LEU A 286 22.84 -19.56 0.27
C LEU A 286 21.89 -20.39 -0.61
N THR A 287 22.35 -20.99 -1.70
CA THR A 287 21.53 -21.69 -2.69
C THR A 287 20.76 -22.90 -2.13
N ASP A 288 21.24 -23.49 -1.05
CA ASP A 288 20.59 -24.59 -0.32
C ASP A 288 19.49 -24.14 0.66
N ARG A 289 19.37 -22.84 0.94
CA ARG A 289 18.50 -22.27 1.97
C ARG A 289 17.56 -21.16 1.47
N VAL A 290 17.92 -20.49 0.37
CA VAL A 290 17.19 -19.34 -0.15
C VAL A 290 16.61 -19.66 -1.53
N ASP A 291 15.27 -19.51 -1.64
CA ASP A 291 14.50 -19.68 -2.86
C ASP A 291 13.98 -18.33 -3.36
N LEU A 292 14.26 -18.03 -4.64
CA LEU A 292 13.82 -16.80 -5.33
C LEU A 292 12.98 -17.18 -6.57
N PRO A 293 11.72 -17.65 -6.39
CA PRO A 293 10.88 -18.15 -7.49
C PRO A 293 10.52 -17.07 -8.52
N GLY A 294 10.69 -15.79 -8.20
CA GLY A 294 10.24 -14.69 -9.03
C GLY A 294 8.76 -14.36 -8.80
N PHE A 295 8.08 -13.96 -9.86
CA PHE A 295 6.68 -13.54 -9.77
C PHE A 295 5.75 -14.71 -9.42
N VAL A 296 5.02 -14.59 -8.34
CA VAL A 296 3.97 -15.52 -7.91
C VAL A 296 2.62 -14.87 -8.19
N SER A 297 1.88 -15.40 -9.16
CA SER A 297 0.58 -14.84 -9.60
C SER A 297 -0.58 -15.17 -8.67
N SER A 298 -0.49 -16.27 -7.93
CA SER A 298 -1.53 -16.71 -7.00
C SER A 298 -1.40 -16.01 -5.64
N ARG A 299 -2.37 -15.16 -5.32
CA ARG A 299 -2.46 -14.56 -3.98
C ARG A 299 -2.61 -15.62 -2.88
N ASP A 300 -3.36 -16.67 -3.15
CA ASP A 300 -3.56 -17.77 -2.18
C ASP A 300 -2.26 -18.51 -1.90
N GLU A 301 -1.39 -18.66 -2.89
CA GLU A 301 -0.05 -19.24 -2.71
C GLU A 301 0.81 -18.34 -1.82
N ILE A 302 0.81 -17.02 -2.05
CA ILE A 302 1.54 -16.06 -1.22
C ILE A 302 1.06 -16.10 0.24
N LEU A 303 -0.25 -16.07 0.46
CA LEU A 303 -0.83 -16.15 1.81
C LEU A 303 -0.55 -17.52 2.46
N SER A 304 -0.61 -18.61 1.70
CA SER A 304 -0.26 -19.95 2.19
C SER A 304 1.19 -20.03 2.65
N GLU A 305 2.11 -19.42 1.90
CA GLU A 305 3.52 -19.36 2.28
C GLU A 305 3.72 -18.53 3.57
N MET A 306 3.06 -17.37 3.67
CA MET A 306 3.10 -16.55 4.90
C MET A 306 2.51 -17.31 6.10
N LYS A 307 1.42 -18.09 5.92
CA LYS A 307 0.82 -18.93 6.96
C LYS A 307 1.77 -20.01 7.46
N ARG A 308 2.65 -20.53 6.60
CA ARG A 308 3.66 -21.53 6.97
C ARG A 308 4.93 -20.90 7.57
N SER A 309 5.24 -19.65 7.26
CA SER A 309 6.48 -18.98 7.65
C SER A 309 6.42 -18.47 9.08
N HIS A 310 7.57 -18.48 9.76
CA HIS A 310 7.71 -18.06 11.15
C HIS A 310 7.99 -16.57 11.28
N ILE A 311 8.60 -15.96 10.25
CA ILE A 311 9.04 -14.55 10.24
C ILE A 311 8.85 -13.96 8.85
N PHE A 312 8.25 -12.77 8.80
CA PHE A 312 8.30 -11.89 7.64
C PHE A 312 9.46 -10.93 7.81
N LEU A 313 10.55 -11.14 7.06
CA LEU A 313 11.76 -10.31 7.13
C LEU A 313 11.60 -9.06 6.26
N PHE A 314 11.56 -7.90 6.90
CA PHE A 314 11.20 -6.62 6.29
C PHE A 314 12.39 -5.64 6.26
N CYS A 315 12.92 -5.35 5.07
CA CYS A 315 14.12 -4.52 4.87
C CYS A 315 13.86 -3.22 4.09
N HIS A 316 12.63 -2.69 4.05
CA HIS A 316 12.35 -1.46 3.31
C HIS A 316 13.14 -0.27 3.82
N LYS A 317 13.72 0.49 2.88
CA LYS A 317 14.55 1.68 3.15
C LYS A 317 13.76 2.99 3.15
N THR A 318 12.58 2.99 2.54
CA THR A 318 11.75 4.19 2.36
C THR A 318 10.45 4.11 3.16
N PRO A 319 9.90 5.26 3.61
CA PRO A 319 8.59 5.30 4.24
C PRO A 319 7.50 4.91 3.24
N GLU A 320 6.85 3.80 3.49
CA GLU A 320 5.76 3.26 2.70
C GLU A 320 4.75 2.57 3.60
N SER A 321 3.55 2.35 3.05
CA SER A 321 2.47 1.59 3.70
C SER A 321 2.20 0.28 2.94
N PRO A 322 3.16 -0.68 2.91
CA PRO A 322 3.04 -1.87 2.09
C PRO A 322 2.00 -2.85 2.67
N ARG A 323 1.06 -3.28 1.83
CA ARG A 323 -0.02 -4.22 2.21
C ARG A 323 0.49 -5.58 2.67
N CYS A 324 1.64 -6.04 2.16
CA CYS A 324 2.22 -7.32 2.57
C CYS A 324 2.49 -7.41 4.08
N LEU A 325 2.66 -6.27 4.78
CA LEU A 325 2.77 -6.28 6.24
C LEU A 325 1.43 -6.61 6.92
N ILE A 326 0.32 -6.12 6.37
CA ILE A 326 -1.02 -6.49 6.85
C ILE A 326 -1.28 -7.97 6.55
N GLU A 327 -0.97 -8.41 5.34
CA GLU A 327 -1.12 -9.82 4.93
C GLU A 327 -0.29 -10.76 5.81
N SER A 328 0.94 -10.37 6.16
CA SER A 328 1.76 -11.17 7.07
C SER A 328 1.13 -11.31 8.46
N LEU A 329 0.57 -10.22 9.02
CA LEU A 329 -0.12 -10.27 10.32
C LEU A 329 -1.36 -11.14 10.26
N VAL A 330 -2.18 -11.01 9.22
CA VAL A 330 -3.38 -11.84 8.99
C VAL A 330 -3.01 -13.32 8.90
N CYS A 331 -1.84 -13.64 8.37
CA CYS A 331 -1.28 -14.99 8.31
C CYS A 331 -0.55 -15.44 9.59
N GLY A 332 -0.60 -14.68 10.68
CA GLY A 332 0.14 -15.00 11.90
C GLY A 332 1.65 -15.08 11.67
N CYS A 333 2.19 -14.25 10.78
CA CYS A 333 3.60 -14.17 10.45
C CYS A 333 4.17 -12.84 10.98
N PRO A 334 4.89 -12.84 12.13
CA PRO A 334 5.38 -11.62 12.75
C PRO A 334 6.38 -10.88 11.87
N ILE A 335 6.32 -9.54 11.91
CA ILE A 335 7.17 -8.66 11.13
C ILE A 335 8.46 -8.40 11.91
N VAL A 336 9.59 -8.83 11.37
CA VAL A 336 10.92 -8.51 11.92
C VAL A 336 11.70 -7.76 10.87
N GLY A 337 12.14 -6.52 11.17
CA GLY A 337 12.78 -5.73 10.12
C GLY A 337 13.14 -4.31 10.50
N TYR A 338 13.22 -3.45 9.47
CA TYR A 338 13.52 -2.05 9.67
C TYR A 338 12.32 -1.27 10.20
N ALA A 339 12.56 -0.33 11.09
CA ALA A 339 11.53 0.49 11.70
C ALA A 339 10.97 1.50 10.70
N SER A 340 9.64 1.53 10.57
CA SER A 340 8.89 2.66 10.02
C SER A 340 7.73 2.99 10.96
N ALA A 341 7.17 4.18 10.87
CA ALA A 341 6.01 4.54 11.69
C ALA A 341 4.83 3.62 11.36
N TYR A 342 4.62 3.30 10.08
CA TYR A 342 3.60 2.37 9.62
C TYR A 342 3.78 0.95 10.22
N ALA A 343 4.97 0.36 10.08
CA ALA A 343 5.21 -0.98 10.59
C ALA A 343 5.01 -1.07 12.12
N ARG A 344 5.50 -0.08 12.87
CA ARG A 344 5.32 0.00 14.33
C ARG A 344 3.85 0.12 14.73
N ASP A 345 3.07 0.92 14.00
CA ASP A 345 1.65 1.12 14.26
C ASP A 345 0.84 -0.16 13.98
N LEU A 346 1.15 -0.89 12.92
CA LEU A 346 0.51 -2.18 12.62
C LEU A 346 0.65 -3.19 13.75
N VAL A 347 1.77 -3.18 14.46
CA VAL A 347 2.08 -4.11 15.56
C VAL A 347 2.02 -3.44 16.94
N SER A 348 1.29 -2.33 17.08
CA SER A 348 1.12 -1.66 18.38
C SER A 348 0.55 -2.58 19.47
N GLY A 349 -0.21 -3.60 19.09
CA GLY A 349 -0.69 -4.69 19.95
C GLY A 349 0.25 -5.91 20.04
N GLY A 350 1.47 -5.84 19.46
CA GLY A 350 2.42 -6.94 19.37
C GLY A 350 2.47 -7.58 17.97
N GLY A 351 3.38 -8.52 17.76
CA GLY A 351 3.54 -9.24 16.49
C GLY A 351 4.63 -8.71 15.58
N GLY A 352 5.58 -7.93 16.11
CA GLY A 352 6.75 -7.51 15.34
C GLY A 352 7.86 -6.94 16.21
N GLU A 353 9.08 -6.97 15.67
CA GLU A 353 10.27 -6.36 16.26
C GLU A 353 11.09 -5.61 15.21
N PHE A 354 11.60 -4.43 15.59
CA PHE A 354 12.22 -3.51 14.62
C PHE A 354 13.57 -3.00 15.09
N VAL A 355 14.46 -2.80 14.11
CA VAL A 355 15.74 -2.12 14.26
C VAL A 355 15.80 -0.86 13.40
N LYS A 356 16.81 -0.02 13.59
CA LYS A 356 17.02 1.17 12.76
C LYS A 356 17.26 0.78 11.31
N VAL A 357 16.68 1.53 10.38
CA VAL A 357 16.88 1.36 8.92
C VAL A 357 18.37 1.31 8.59
N GLY A 358 18.77 0.33 7.78
CA GLY A 358 20.15 0.10 7.35
C GLY A 358 21.05 -0.60 8.38
N ASN A 359 20.55 -0.90 9.59
CA ASN A 359 21.34 -1.64 10.58
C ASN A 359 21.14 -3.16 10.43
N MET A 360 21.76 -3.73 9.39
CA MET A 360 21.71 -5.17 9.08
C MET A 360 22.29 -6.03 10.21
N GLN A 361 23.35 -5.55 10.89
CA GLN A 361 23.93 -6.27 11.99
C GLN A 361 22.94 -6.45 13.15
N ALA A 362 22.29 -5.36 13.58
CA ALA A 362 21.27 -5.43 14.63
C ALA A 362 20.06 -6.28 14.20
N LEU A 363 19.72 -6.31 12.90
CA LEU A 363 18.63 -7.13 12.38
C LEU A 363 18.99 -8.63 12.43
N ALA A 364 20.20 -9.01 12.04
CA ALA A 364 20.68 -10.38 12.16
C ALA A 364 20.73 -10.82 13.63
N GLU A 365 21.27 -9.98 14.52
CA GLU A 365 21.30 -10.25 15.98
C GLU A 365 19.88 -10.44 16.55
N ARG A 366 18.91 -9.68 16.05
CA ARG A 366 17.51 -9.83 16.47
C ARG A 366 16.94 -11.20 16.07
N LEU A 367 17.20 -11.62 14.83
CA LEU A 367 16.77 -12.93 14.35
C LEU A 367 17.47 -14.08 15.11
N MET A 368 18.76 -13.98 15.37
CA MET A 368 19.50 -14.94 16.20
C MET A 368 18.96 -15.03 17.62
N LYS A 369 18.58 -13.89 18.21
CA LYS A 369 17.95 -13.87 19.54
C LYS A 369 16.60 -14.58 19.52
N LEU A 370 15.79 -14.40 18.48
CA LEU A 370 14.51 -15.10 18.33
C LEU A 370 14.71 -16.59 18.09
N ASP A 371 15.77 -17.00 17.39
CA ASP A 371 16.15 -18.38 17.21
C ASP A 371 16.52 -19.05 18.53
N ARG A 372 17.33 -18.40 19.37
CA ARG A 372 17.74 -18.89 20.69
C ARG A 372 16.60 -18.85 21.72
N ALA A 373 15.66 -17.90 21.58
CA ALA A 373 14.55 -17.70 22.50
C ALA A 373 13.20 -18.05 21.83
N ARG A 374 13.03 -19.29 21.41
CA ARG A 374 11.85 -19.81 20.70
C ARG A 374 10.51 -19.49 21.37
N PRO A 375 10.36 -19.47 22.72
CA PRO A 375 9.12 -19.02 23.35
C PRO A 375 8.77 -17.56 23.03
N VAL A 376 9.76 -16.67 22.86
CA VAL A 376 9.53 -15.27 22.45
C VAL A 376 8.98 -15.23 21.03
N LEU A 377 9.56 -15.99 20.12
CA LEU A 377 9.07 -16.08 18.74
C LEU A 377 7.65 -16.66 18.68
N ALA A 378 7.35 -17.70 19.45
CA ALA A 378 6.01 -18.27 19.53
C ALA A 378 4.98 -17.24 20.01
N ASN A 379 5.33 -16.42 20.99
CA ASN A 379 4.49 -15.31 21.46
C ASN A 379 4.30 -14.21 20.39
N LEU A 380 5.35 -13.89 19.62
CA LEU A 380 5.24 -12.95 18.49
C LEU A 380 4.30 -13.48 17.41
N ILE A 381 4.34 -14.78 17.11
CA ILE A 381 3.43 -15.44 16.17
C ILE A 381 1.97 -15.29 16.64
N ALA A 382 1.69 -15.58 17.91
CA ALA A 382 0.35 -15.40 18.46
C ALA A 382 -0.11 -13.93 18.40
N ALA A 383 0.77 -13.01 18.79
CA ALA A 383 0.47 -11.58 18.79
C ALA A 383 0.25 -11.04 17.36
N SER A 384 0.98 -11.56 16.36
CA SER A 384 0.79 -11.15 14.96
C SER A 384 -0.60 -11.55 14.44
N GLY A 385 -1.03 -12.80 14.66
CA GLY A 385 -2.37 -13.25 14.32
C GLY A 385 -3.46 -12.42 14.98
N LYS A 386 -3.29 -12.07 16.26
CA LYS A 386 -4.22 -11.19 16.98
C LYS A 386 -4.25 -9.78 16.38
N SER A 387 -3.10 -9.19 16.08
CA SER A 387 -3.00 -7.87 15.46
C SER A 387 -3.60 -7.84 14.05
N GLY A 388 -3.55 -8.96 13.31
CA GLY A 388 -4.14 -9.11 12.00
C GLY A 388 -5.66 -9.01 11.97
N LEU A 389 -6.37 -9.39 13.05
CA LEU A 389 -7.84 -9.46 13.09
C LEU A 389 -8.58 -8.14 12.78
N ARG A 390 -7.93 -7.00 12.94
CA ARG A 390 -8.50 -5.68 12.67
C ARG A 390 -8.51 -5.30 11.17
N PHE A 391 -7.84 -6.06 10.32
CA PHE A 391 -7.64 -5.72 8.90
C PHE A 391 -8.59 -6.46 7.95
N ASP A 392 -9.76 -6.85 8.44
CA ASP A 392 -10.84 -7.35 7.60
C ASP A 392 -11.34 -6.25 6.65
N GLU A 393 -11.32 -6.50 5.32
CA GLU A 393 -11.62 -5.47 4.33
C GLU A 393 -13.04 -4.91 4.46
N GLU A 394 -14.04 -5.75 4.75
CA GLU A 394 -15.43 -5.31 4.90
C GLU A 394 -15.56 -4.33 6.05
N LYS A 395 -14.95 -4.63 7.21
CA LYS A 395 -14.96 -3.75 8.37
C LYS A 395 -14.21 -2.44 8.13
N VAL A 396 -13.07 -2.51 7.43
CA VAL A 396 -12.26 -1.34 7.10
C VAL A 396 -13.04 -0.40 6.16
N TYR A 397 -13.69 -0.94 5.12
CA TYR A 397 -14.48 -0.12 4.20
C TYR A 397 -15.77 0.41 4.84
N ALA A 398 -16.45 -0.40 5.67
CA ALA A 398 -17.62 0.05 6.42
C ALA A 398 -17.28 1.22 7.35
N HIS A 399 -16.16 1.13 8.09
CA HIS A 399 -15.68 2.22 8.94
C HIS A 399 -15.39 3.51 8.15
N ARG A 400 -14.71 3.41 7.01
CA ARG A 400 -14.45 4.56 6.13
C ARG A 400 -15.73 5.18 5.60
N ALA A 401 -16.70 4.35 5.20
CA ALA A 401 -18.00 4.81 4.72
C ALA A 401 -18.78 5.54 5.81
N GLU A 402 -18.71 5.05 7.05
CA GLU A 402 -19.32 5.71 8.22
C GLU A 402 -18.69 7.08 8.48
N LEU A 403 -17.36 7.18 8.46
CA LEU A 403 -16.65 8.46 8.59
C LEU A 403 -17.09 9.45 7.50
N ILE A 404 -17.14 9.00 6.23
CA ILE A 404 -17.58 9.86 5.12
C ILE A 404 -19.03 10.32 5.32
N ARG A 405 -19.95 9.43 5.70
CA ARG A 405 -21.36 9.78 5.91
C ARG A 405 -21.58 10.74 7.06
N SER A 406 -20.80 10.61 8.12
CA SER A 406 -20.95 11.43 9.33
C SER A 406 -20.39 12.84 9.16
N MET A 407 -19.37 13.02 8.30
CA MET A 407 -18.63 14.28 8.23
C MET A 407 -18.85 15.04 6.91
N VAL A 408 -19.07 14.35 5.79
CA VAL A 408 -19.18 14.92 4.45
C VAL A 408 -20.63 14.96 3.98
#